data_022ca09fcebe7d3a94a7c7df35259253
#
_entry.id   022ca09fcebe7d3a94a7c7df35259253
#
_cell.length_a   1.000
_cell.length_b   1.000
_cell.length_c   1.000
_cell.angle_alpha   90.00
_cell.angle_beta   90.00
_cell.angle_gamma   90.00
#
_symmetry.space_group_name_H-M   'P 1'
#
loop_
_entity.id
_entity.type
_entity.pdbx_description
1 polymer ?
#
loop_
_entity_poly.entity_id
_entity_poly.type
_entity_poly.pdbx_seq_one_letter_code
_entity_poly.pdbx_strand_id
1 'polypeptide(L)'
;MKDLTLVPLGGLCNRLRALVSARCLLSYDPALRIQVVWAAKAECAARFDELFEDTLTIAGRFAFRSAGFLDAPAVLRRNLRLPALLRRLRYDGQYADFHSAAAPAECLAHFRATHRVYISTGSPLCSTPAAEWGVLIPLPPLRRRIASLVNSFGKNTIGVHIRRTDNEKSWHVSPLSAFVREMQAALAEDPEVTFYLATDDEGVREHLCALFPGRILSQVGASTRSTREGMEAAVVDLFVLSKTRRLIGSYWSSFTDTAAELGNLPLTIARE
;
A
#
# COMPACT_ATOMS: atom_id res chain seq x y z
N MET A 1 -0.87 18.35 -18.52
CA MET A 1 0.14 17.25 -18.57
C MET A 1 -0.30 16.24 -19.61
N LYS A 2 0.60 15.73 -20.46
CA LYS A 2 0.28 14.68 -21.46
C LYS A 2 0.95 13.36 -21.14
N ASP A 3 2.19 13.41 -20.67
CA ASP A 3 2.99 12.24 -20.34
C ASP A 3 3.47 12.30 -18.88
N LEU A 4 3.13 11.29 -18.10
CA LEU A 4 3.62 11.09 -16.75
C LEU A 4 4.52 9.86 -16.69
N THR A 5 5.74 10.01 -16.21
CA THR A 5 6.57 8.89 -15.76
C THR A 5 6.50 8.84 -14.23
N LEU A 6 5.93 7.77 -13.69
CA LEU A 6 5.81 7.52 -12.25
C LEU A 6 6.83 6.47 -11.80
N VAL A 7 7.60 6.79 -10.77
CA VAL A 7 8.48 5.86 -10.06
C VAL A 7 7.97 5.71 -8.63
N PRO A 8 7.15 4.69 -8.35
CA PRO A 8 6.64 4.44 -7.00
C PRO A 8 7.79 4.00 -6.09
N LEU A 9 7.90 4.62 -4.89
CA LEU A 9 8.96 4.40 -3.91
C LEU A 9 8.42 3.80 -2.61
N GLY A 10 9.34 3.32 -1.77
CA GLY A 10 9.03 2.75 -0.47
C GLY A 10 8.47 1.34 -0.52
N GLY A 11 7.79 0.93 0.56
CA GLY A 11 7.16 -0.39 0.68
C GLY A 11 5.92 -0.56 -0.21
N LEU A 12 5.36 -1.77 -0.18
CA LEU A 12 4.23 -2.17 -1.04
C LEU A 12 3.10 -1.14 -1.06
N CYS A 13 2.54 -0.80 0.10
CA CYS A 13 1.37 0.06 0.18
C CYS A 13 1.63 1.50 -0.27
N ASN A 14 2.83 2.05 0.00
CA ASN A 14 3.23 3.33 -0.54
C ASN A 14 3.17 3.33 -2.08
N ARG A 15 3.70 2.27 -2.70
CA ARG A 15 3.71 2.12 -4.15
C ARG A 15 2.31 1.91 -4.72
N LEU A 16 1.47 1.11 -4.06
CA LEU A 16 0.09 0.87 -4.49
C LEU A 16 -0.73 2.18 -4.45
N ARG A 17 -0.60 2.98 -3.40
CA ARG A 17 -1.26 4.28 -3.28
C ARG A 17 -0.84 5.24 -4.40
N ALA A 18 0.46 5.35 -4.67
CA ALA A 18 0.97 6.15 -5.79
C ALA A 18 0.44 5.64 -7.14
N LEU A 19 0.41 4.32 -7.33
CA LEU A 19 -0.01 3.67 -8.57
C LEU A 19 -1.50 3.88 -8.84
N VAL A 20 -2.36 3.58 -7.86
CA VAL A 20 -3.82 3.69 -8.01
C VAL A 20 -4.24 5.15 -8.18
N SER A 21 -3.65 6.08 -7.42
CA SER A 21 -3.94 7.51 -7.59
C SER A 21 -3.51 8.03 -8.97
N ALA A 22 -2.36 7.57 -9.50
CA ALA A 22 -1.96 7.92 -10.86
C ALA A 22 -2.93 7.35 -11.90
N ARG A 23 -3.37 6.10 -11.72
CA ARG A 23 -4.35 5.45 -12.61
C ARG A 23 -5.68 6.19 -12.62
N CYS A 24 -6.13 6.67 -11.46
CA CYS A 24 -7.34 7.48 -11.31
C CYS A 24 -7.32 8.74 -12.20
N LEU A 25 -6.17 9.40 -12.39
CA LEU A 25 -6.06 10.59 -13.24
C LEU A 25 -6.48 10.35 -14.69
N LEU A 26 -6.40 9.11 -15.20
CA LEU A 26 -6.79 8.78 -16.58
C LEU A 26 -8.30 8.97 -16.85
N SER A 27 -9.12 8.88 -15.81
CA SER A 27 -10.56 9.11 -15.93
C SER A 27 -10.89 10.60 -16.11
N TYR A 28 -9.97 11.48 -15.72
CA TYR A 28 -10.14 12.93 -15.77
C TYR A 28 -9.42 13.60 -16.97
N ASP A 29 -8.49 12.90 -17.61
CA ASP A 29 -7.81 13.38 -18.83
C ASP A 29 -7.63 12.23 -19.83
N PRO A 30 -8.46 12.17 -20.89
CA PRO A 30 -8.36 11.13 -21.93
C PRO A 30 -7.03 11.16 -22.72
N ALA A 31 -6.33 12.28 -22.74
CA ALA A 31 -5.06 12.43 -23.47
C ALA A 31 -3.83 12.04 -22.62
N LEU A 32 -4.02 11.83 -21.30
CA LEU A 32 -2.94 11.49 -20.40
C LEU A 32 -2.38 10.09 -20.69
N ARG A 33 -1.06 9.98 -20.73
CA ARG A 33 -0.31 8.73 -20.82
C ARG A 33 0.58 8.59 -19.61
N ILE A 34 0.57 7.39 -19.00
CA ILE A 34 1.33 7.10 -17.79
C ILE A 34 2.26 5.92 -18.04
N GLN A 35 3.54 6.11 -17.75
CA GLN A 35 4.53 5.05 -17.70
C GLN A 35 4.96 4.83 -16.25
N VAL A 36 4.85 3.61 -15.76
CA VAL A 36 5.23 3.23 -14.41
C VAL A 36 6.55 2.48 -14.42
N VAL A 37 7.47 2.90 -13.56
CA VAL A 37 8.76 2.23 -13.33
C VAL A 37 8.70 1.54 -11.98
N TRP A 38 8.21 0.31 -11.96
CA TRP A 38 8.19 -0.50 -10.74
C TRP A 38 9.44 -1.35 -10.65
N ALA A 39 10.36 -0.99 -9.75
CA ALA A 39 11.60 -1.73 -9.55
C ALA A 39 11.57 -2.51 -8.23
N ALA A 40 11.87 -3.81 -8.29
CA ALA A 40 12.08 -4.60 -7.09
C ALA A 40 13.30 -4.08 -6.32
N LYS A 41 13.15 -3.89 -5.00
CA LYS A 41 14.18 -3.38 -4.06
C LYS A 41 13.99 -4.00 -2.69
N ALA A 42 14.94 -3.81 -1.79
CA ALA A 42 14.88 -4.32 -0.42
C ALA A 42 13.59 -3.93 0.35
N GLU A 43 12.97 -2.79 0.02
CA GLU A 43 11.72 -2.32 0.64
C GLU A 43 10.46 -2.96 0.04
N CYS A 44 10.59 -3.53 -1.18
CA CYS A 44 9.55 -4.21 -1.92
C CYS A 44 10.24 -5.12 -2.94
N ALA A 45 10.55 -6.33 -2.53
CA ALA A 45 11.43 -7.24 -3.27
C ALA A 45 10.73 -8.02 -4.40
N ALA A 46 9.49 -7.68 -4.72
CA ALA A 46 8.76 -8.28 -5.84
C ALA A 46 8.43 -7.26 -6.93
N ARG A 47 8.38 -7.71 -8.18
CA ARG A 47 7.81 -6.96 -9.29
C ARG A 47 6.28 -6.93 -9.17
N PHE A 48 5.64 -5.99 -9.87
CA PHE A 48 4.18 -5.87 -9.85
C PHE A 48 3.50 -7.15 -10.41
N ASP A 49 4.00 -7.67 -11.51
CA ASP A 49 3.49 -8.86 -12.19
C ASP A 49 3.74 -10.19 -11.42
N GLU A 50 4.55 -10.16 -10.38
CA GLU A 50 4.74 -11.29 -9.45
C GLU A 50 3.70 -11.30 -8.31
N LEU A 51 2.94 -10.24 -8.15
CA LEU A 51 1.95 -10.07 -7.09
C LEU A 51 0.51 -9.91 -7.61
N PHE A 52 0.35 -9.22 -8.75
CA PHE A 52 -0.94 -8.81 -9.30
C PHE A 52 -1.08 -9.20 -10.76
N GLU A 53 -2.33 -9.44 -11.18
CA GLU A 53 -2.69 -9.54 -12.58
C GLU A 53 -2.50 -8.18 -13.28
N ASP A 54 -2.18 -8.20 -14.56
CA ASP A 54 -2.05 -6.96 -15.34
C ASP A 54 -3.42 -6.44 -15.79
N THR A 55 -4.15 -5.89 -14.83
CA THR A 55 -5.44 -5.22 -15.05
C THR A 55 -5.30 -3.71 -15.21
N LEU A 56 -4.09 -3.20 -15.01
CA LEU A 56 -3.79 -1.77 -15.05
C LEU A 56 -3.37 -1.29 -16.43
N THR A 57 -2.73 -2.15 -17.24
CA THR A 57 -2.26 -1.79 -18.56
C THR A 57 -3.41 -1.41 -19.47
N ILE A 58 -3.34 -0.21 -20.05
CA ILE A 58 -4.24 0.28 -21.09
C ILE A 58 -3.38 0.66 -22.28
N ALA A 59 -3.64 0.03 -23.42
CA ALA A 59 -2.87 0.26 -24.63
C ALA A 59 -2.74 1.76 -24.97
N GLY A 60 -1.50 2.22 -25.11
CA GLY A 60 -1.18 3.62 -25.39
C GLY A 60 -1.38 4.61 -24.25
N ARG A 61 -1.95 4.21 -23.11
CA ARG A 61 -2.27 5.15 -22.02
C ARG A 61 -1.65 4.80 -20.66
N PHE A 62 -1.58 3.53 -20.28
CA PHE A 62 -0.99 3.09 -19.02
C PHE A 62 -0.14 1.85 -19.26
N ALA A 63 1.15 1.92 -18.92
CA ALA A 63 2.05 0.80 -19.10
C ALA A 63 3.15 0.76 -18.06
N PHE A 64 3.62 -0.44 -17.74
CA PHE A 64 4.84 -0.66 -16.98
C PHE A 64 6.06 -0.69 -17.91
N ARG A 65 7.19 -0.21 -17.43
CA ARG A 65 8.49 -0.37 -18.10
C ARG A 65 9.60 -0.69 -17.10
N SER A 66 10.65 -1.28 -17.60
CA SER A 66 11.87 -1.50 -16.82
C SER A 66 12.55 -0.18 -16.47
N ALA A 67 13.23 -0.17 -15.31
CA ALA A 67 14.06 0.94 -14.89
C ALA A 67 15.26 1.11 -15.84
N GLY A 68 15.50 2.35 -16.27
CA GLY A 68 16.65 2.72 -17.09
C GLY A 68 17.61 3.66 -16.34
N PHE A 69 18.67 4.06 -17.04
CA PHE A 69 19.67 4.99 -16.50
C PHE A 69 19.06 6.30 -15.99
N LEU A 70 18.05 6.83 -16.68
CA LEU A 70 17.38 8.08 -16.29
C LEU A 70 16.55 7.94 -15.00
N ASP A 71 16.26 6.73 -14.54
CA ASP A 71 15.48 6.52 -13.30
C ASP A 71 16.35 6.55 -12.04
N ALA A 72 17.68 6.58 -12.17
CA ALA A 72 18.58 6.85 -11.06
C ALA A 72 18.51 8.35 -10.65
N PRO A 73 18.68 8.71 -9.36
CA PRO A 73 18.98 7.83 -8.23
C PRO A 73 17.71 7.20 -7.62
N ALA A 74 16.50 7.60 -8.04
CA ALA A 74 15.25 7.16 -7.41
C ALA A 74 15.16 5.62 -7.30
N VAL A 75 15.48 4.92 -8.38
CA VAL A 75 15.45 3.45 -8.40
C VAL A 75 16.70 2.82 -7.79
N LEU A 76 17.88 3.37 -8.06
CA LEU A 76 19.15 2.78 -7.66
C LEU A 76 19.66 3.25 -6.29
N ARG A 77 18.99 4.20 -5.65
CA ARG A 77 19.41 4.83 -4.39
C ARG A 77 20.86 5.36 -4.42
N ARG A 78 21.34 5.76 -5.59
CA ARG A 78 22.66 6.36 -5.76
C ARG A 78 22.49 7.85 -6.01
N ASN A 79 23.33 8.65 -5.38
CA ASN A 79 23.38 10.11 -5.65
C ASN A 79 24.09 10.37 -6.99
N LEU A 80 23.41 10.08 -8.08
CA LEU A 80 23.91 10.30 -9.43
C LEU A 80 23.31 11.59 -9.99
N ARG A 81 24.09 12.67 -10.04
CA ARG A 81 23.64 13.95 -10.59
C ARG A 81 23.40 13.94 -12.08
N LEU A 82 24.19 13.14 -12.84
CA LEU A 82 24.08 13.07 -14.30
C LEU A 82 22.70 12.59 -14.78
N PRO A 83 22.10 11.50 -14.27
CA PRO A 83 20.74 11.13 -14.67
C PRO A 83 19.69 12.23 -14.37
N ALA A 84 19.81 12.92 -13.24
CA ALA A 84 18.91 14.01 -12.89
C ALA A 84 19.06 15.21 -13.85
N LEU A 85 20.29 15.51 -14.28
CA LEU A 85 20.55 16.55 -15.27
C LEU A 85 19.99 16.15 -16.64
N LEU A 86 20.23 14.93 -17.09
CA LEU A 86 19.73 14.44 -18.38
C LEU A 86 18.20 14.35 -18.42
N ARG A 87 17.53 14.07 -17.30
CA ARG A 87 16.06 14.14 -17.22
C ARG A 87 15.51 15.52 -17.55
N ARG A 88 16.25 16.62 -17.26
CA ARG A 88 15.84 17.99 -17.62
C ARG A 88 15.74 18.23 -19.13
N LEU A 89 16.44 17.42 -19.93
CA LEU A 89 16.31 17.47 -21.40
C LEU A 89 15.07 16.73 -21.90
N ARG A 90 14.53 15.82 -21.11
CA ARG A 90 13.40 14.94 -21.50
C ARG A 90 12.08 15.34 -20.86
N TYR A 91 12.10 15.89 -19.65
CA TYR A 91 10.93 16.21 -18.86
C TYR A 91 10.89 17.71 -18.54
N ASP A 92 9.71 18.27 -18.68
CA ASP A 92 9.46 19.69 -18.40
C ASP A 92 9.32 19.92 -16.88
N GLY A 93 8.91 18.88 -16.12
CA GLY A 93 8.81 18.90 -14.67
C GLY A 93 9.37 17.62 -14.02
N GLN A 94 10.11 17.79 -12.92
CA GLN A 94 10.64 16.68 -12.13
C GLN A 94 10.32 16.91 -10.66
N TYR A 95 9.67 15.94 -10.03
CA TYR A 95 9.22 16.03 -8.64
C TYR A 95 9.67 14.80 -7.87
N ALA A 96 10.37 15.03 -6.77
CA ALA A 96 10.68 14.01 -5.78
C ALA A 96 9.72 14.18 -4.59
N ASP A 97 9.25 13.06 -4.05
CA ASP A 97 8.34 13.02 -2.90
C ASP A 97 7.06 13.86 -3.04
N PHE A 98 6.59 14.02 -4.30
CA PHE A 98 5.32 14.68 -4.56
C PHE A 98 4.17 13.91 -3.87
N HIS A 99 3.33 14.64 -3.19
CA HIS A 99 2.10 14.12 -2.60
C HIS A 99 0.99 15.15 -2.66
N SER A 100 -0.23 14.69 -2.80
CA SER A 100 -1.39 15.56 -2.76
C SER A 100 -2.61 14.80 -2.27
N ALA A 101 -3.44 15.45 -1.46
CA ALA A 101 -4.77 15.01 -1.09
C ALA A 101 -5.85 15.72 -1.91
N ALA A 102 -5.46 16.56 -2.88
CA ALA A 102 -6.38 17.28 -3.74
C ALA A 102 -7.18 16.34 -4.64
N ALA A 103 -8.32 16.80 -5.14
CA ALA A 103 -9.10 16.05 -6.12
C ALA A 103 -8.28 15.81 -7.41
N PRO A 104 -8.55 14.72 -8.17
CA PRO A 104 -7.81 14.42 -9.39
C PRO A 104 -7.76 15.56 -10.40
N ALA A 105 -8.87 16.30 -10.58
CA ALA A 105 -8.93 17.45 -11.48
C ALA A 105 -7.99 18.60 -11.04
N GLU A 106 -7.88 18.85 -9.74
CA GLU A 106 -6.98 19.85 -9.16
C GLU A 106 -5.52 19.42 -9.31
N CYS A 107 -5.23 18.13 -9.09
CA CYS A 107 -3.90 17.57 -9.34
C CYS A 107 -3.48 17.76 -10.81
N LEU A 108 -4.35 17.47 -11.77
CA LEU A 108 -4.09 17.71 -13.19
C LEU A 108 -3.92 19.21 -13.50
N ALA A 109 -4.68 20.09 -12.84
CA ALA A 109 -4.56 21.52 -13.00
C ALA A 109 -3.19 22.04 -12.53
N HIS A 110 -2.62 21.47 -11.48
CA HIS A 110 -1.27 21.79 -11.02
C HIS A 110 -0.20 21.59 -12.11
N PHE A 111 -0.39 20.59 -12.98
CA PHE A 111 0.55 20.28 -14.06
C PHE A 111 0.14 20.86 -15.43
N ARG A 112 -0.79 21.81 -15.51
CA ARG A 112 -1.30 22.33 -16.81
C ARG A 112 -0.21 22.89 -17.72
N ALA A 113 0.77 23.56 -17.16
CA ALA A 113 1.86 24.19 -17.91
C ALA A 113 2.96 23.19 -18.34
N THR A 114 2.91 21.95 -17.90
CA THR A 114 3.92 20.92 -18.17
C THR A 114 3.35 19.84 -19.09
N HIS A 115 4.11 19.44 -20.10
CA HIS A 115 3.71 18.36 -21.01
C HIS A 115 4.22 17.00 -20.52
N ARG A 116 5.50 16.92 -20.16
CA ARG A 116 6.18 15.68 -19.74
C ARG A 116 6.66 15.81 -18.30
N VAL A 117 6.06 15.04 -17.41
CA VAL A 117 6.32 15.09 -15.97
C VAL A 117 6.97 13.78 -15.50
N TYR A 118 7.97 13.91 -14.65
CA TYR A 118 8.62 12.80 -13.95
C TYR A 118 8.36 12.93 -12.45
N ILE A 119 7.73 11.92 -11.86
CA ILE A 119 7.43 11.89 -10.42
C ILE A 119 8.03 10.63 -9.81
N SER A 120 8.82 10.79 -8.75
CA SER A 120 9.26 9.70 -7.88
C SER A 120 8.70 9.92 -6.48
N THR A 121 7.82 9.02 -6.01
CA THR A 121 7.13 9.22 -4.74
C THR A 121 6.69 7.93 -4.08
N GLY A 122 6.59 7.93 -2.74
CA GLY A 122 5.92 6.91 -1.93
C GLY A 122 4.52 7.32 -1.46
N SER A 123 3.96 8.39 -2.02
CA SER A 123 2.68 8.98 -1.60
C SER A 123 1.68 9.04 -2.77
N PRO A 124 0.37 9.13 -2.51
CA PRO A 124 -0.61 9.32 -3.56
C PRO A 124 -0.46 10.67 -4.26
N LEU A 125 -0.81 10.72 -5.54
CA LEU A 125 -0.77 11.94 -6.36
C LEU A 125 -2.04 12.79 -6.20
N CYS A 126 -3.13 12.16 -5.82
CA CYS A 126 -4.42 12.81 -5.57
C CYS A 126 -5.23 11.95 -4.61
N SER A 127 -6.35 12.47 -4.13
CA SER A 127 -7.36 11.67 -3.42
C SER A 127 -7.88 10.56 -4.34
N THR A 128 -8.06 9.36 -3.80
CA THR A 128 -8.42 8.18 -4.59
C THR A 128 -9.75 7.62 -4.07
N PRO A 129 -10.81 7.63 -4.88
CA PRO A 129 -12.07 7.00 -4.52
C PRO A 129 -11.90 5.49 -4.25
N ALA A 130 -12.67 4.96 -3.29
CA ALA A 130 -12.59 3.54 -2.93
C ALA A 130 -12.79 2.57 -4.13
N ALA A 131 -13.64 2.95 -5.09
CA ALA A 131 -13.88 2.15 -6.30
C ALA A 131 -12.62 1.94 -7.17
N GLU A 132 -11.66 2.87 -7.13
CA GLU A 132 -10.42 2.78 -7.93
C GLU A 132 -9.49 1.65 -7.45
N TRP A 133 -9.63 1.21 -6.20
CA TRP A 133 -8.84 0.11 -5.65
C TRP A 133 -9.19 -1.25 -6.27
N GLY A 134 -10.38 -1.40 -6.87
CA GLY A 134 -10.83 -2.62 -7.54
C GLY A 134 -9.97 -3.06 -8.73
N VAL A 135 -9.09 -2.20 -9.23
CA VAL A 135 -8.12 -2.53 -10.28
C VAL A 135 -6.97 -3.42 -9.79
N LEU A 136 -6.78 -3.55 -8.48
CA LEU A 136 -5.72 -4.39 -7.93
C LEU A 136 -6.26 -5.82 -7.73
N ILE A 137 -5.93 -6.71 -8.64
CA ILE A 137 -6.32 -8.13 -8.57
C ILE A 137 -5.08 -8.97 -8.25
N PRO A 138 -4.96 -9.54 -7.04
CA PRO A 138 -3.86 -10.44 -6.72
C PRO A 138 -3.82 -11.66 -7.62
N LEU A 139 -2.64 -12.22 -7.86
CA LEU A 139 -2.48 -13.45 -8.64
C LEU A 139 -3.32 -14.60 -8.08
N PRO A 140 -3.76 -15.57 -8.91
CA PRO A 140 -4.64 -16.66 -8.49
C PRO A 140 -4.16 -17.44 -7.26
N PRO A 141 -2.86 -17.75 -7.08
CA PRO A 141 -2.39 -18.41 -5.85
C PRO A 141 -2.65 -17.57 -4.59
N LEU A 142 -2.43 -16.24 -4.67
CA LEU A 142 -2.65 -15.33 -3.54
C LEU A 142 -4.14 -15.20 -3.23
N ARG A 143 -4.99 -15.11 -4.27
CA ARG A 143 -6.46 -15.10 -4.10
C ARG A 143 -6.97 -16.36 -3.39
N ARG A 144 -6.42 -17.54 -3.69
CA ARG A 144 -6.79 -18.79 -2.98
C ARG A 144 -6.42 -18.71 -1.49
N ARG A 145 -5.22 -18.20 -1.16
CA ARG A 145 -4.80 -17.98 0.24
C ARG A 145 -5.71 -16.98 0.95
N ILE A 146 -6.02 -15.87 0.30
CA ILE A 146 -6.95 -14.84 0.82
C ILE A 146 -8.33 -15.46 1.09
N ALA A 147 -8.90 -16.17 0.11
CA ALA A 147 -10.20 -16.81 0.25
C ALA A 147 -10.24 -17.84 1.39
N SER A 148 -9.19 -18.65 1.53
CA SER A 148 -9.07 -19.62 2.62
C SER A 148 -9.12 -18.94 3.99
N LEU A 149 -8.40 -17.84 4.18
CA LEU A 149 -8.39 -17.10 5.44
C LEU A 149 -9.73 -16.39 5.69
N VAL A 150 -10.29 -15.76 4.68
CA VAL A 150 -11.59 -15.05 4.80
C VAL A 150 -12.72 -16.04 5.09
N ASN A 151 -12.68 -17.26 4.54
CA ASN A 151 -13.66 -18.29 4.83
C ASN A 151 -13.62 -18.81 6.30
N SER A 152 -12.53 -18.54 7.01
CA SER A 152 -12.42 -18.85 8.46
C SER A 152 -12.94 -17.72 9.35
N PHE A 153 -13.40 -16.61 8.79
CA PHE A 153 -13.93 -15.49 9.55
C PHE A 153 -15.25 -15.85 10.23
N GLY A 154 -15.39 -15.39 11.47
CA GLY A 154 -16.69 -15.30 12.15
C GLY A 154 -17.53 -14.15 11.59
N LYS A 155 -18.77 -14.03 12.06
CA LYS A 155 -19.70 -12.94 11.65
C LYS A 155 -19.10 -11.55 11.89
N ASN A 156 -18.31 -11.38 12.94
CA ASN A 156 -17.77 -10.10 13.42
C ASN A 156 -16.25 -10.17 13.54
N THR A 157 -15.55 -10.50 12.44
CA THR A 157 -14.08 -10.45 12.44
C THR A 157 -13.60 -9.01 12.27
N ILE A 158 -12.76 -8.55 13.20
CA ILE A 158 -12.10 -7.25 13.21
C ILE A 158 -10.66 -7.43 12.73
N GLY A 159 -10.21 -6.59 11.80
CA GLY A 159 -8.81 -6.54 11.40
C GLY A 159 -7.96 -5.81 12.44
N VAL A 160 -6.79 -6.34 12.74
CA VAL A 160 -5.80 -5.70 13.61
C VAL A 160 -4.47 -5.68 12.88
N HIS A 161 -3.96 -4.47 12.61
CA HIS A 161 -2.66 -4.31 11.96
C HIS A 161 -1.68 -3.60 12.90
N ILE A 162 -0.63 -4.31 13.32
CA ILE A 162 0.38 -3.83 14.26
C ILE A 162 1.75 -3.75 13.60
N ARG A 163 2.30 -2.54 13.48
CA ARG A 163 3.61 -2.24 12.91
C ARG A 163 4.65 -2.05 13.99
N ARG A 164 5.78 -2.82 13.95
CA ARG A 164 6.82 -2.78 15.00
C ARG A 164 8.25 -2.59 14.48
N THR A 165 8.62 -3.15 13.32
CA THR A 165 10.04 -3.32 12.99
C THR A 165 10.80 -2.05 12.61
N ASP A 166 10.21 -1.06 11.95
CA ASP A 166 10.95 0.07 11.35
C ASP A 166 10.27 1.44 11.47
N ASN A 167 9.23 1.54 12.30
CA ASN A 167 8.47 2.77 12.47
C ASN A 167 8.37 3.18 13.95
N GLU A 168 9.41 3.81 14.48
CA GLU A 168 9.46 4.27 15.87
C GLU A 168 8.29 5.20 16.24
N LYS A 169 7.85 6.08 15.31
CA LYS A 169 6.67 6.94 15.54
C LYS A 169 5.41 6.14 15.78
N SER A 170 5.27 5.00 15.08
CA SER A 170 4.14 4.09 15.26
C SER A 170 4.13 3.50 16.67
N TRP A 171 5.30 3.11 17.20
CA TRP A 171 5.38 2.47 18.52
C TRP A 171 5.00 3.40 19.66
N HIS A 172 5.47 4.66 19.58
CA HIS A 172 5.19 5.66 20.61
C HIS A 172 3.72 6.07 20.65
N VAL A 173 3.09 6.22 19.50
CA VAL A 173 1.70 6.68 19.42
C VAL A 173 0.71 5.52 19.55
N SER A 174 1.09 4.34 19.06
CA SER A 174 0.28 3.12 19.07
C SER A 174 0.98 2.00 19.84
N PRO A 175 1.17 2.11 21.17
CA PRO A 175 1.78 1.05 21.97
C PRO A 175 0.87 -0.19 22.00
N LEU A 176 1.44 -1.34 22.36
CA LEU A 176 0.68 -2.61 22.38
C LEU A 176 -0.49 -2.56 23.35
N SER A 177 -0.35 -1.84 24.47
CA SER A 177 -1.41 -1.58 25.45
C SER A 177 -2.66 -0.95 24.82
N ALA A 178 -2.48 -0.01 23.89
CA ALA A 178 -3.60 0.61 23.19
C ALA A 178 -4.35 -0.40 22.31
N PHE A 179 -3.66 -1.29 21.60
CA PHE A 179 -4.31 -2.37 20.85
C PHE A 179 -5.06 -3.34 21.76
N VAL A 180 -4.44 -3.77 22.86
CA VAL A 180 -5.09 -4.65 23.83
C VAL A 180 -6.36 -4.01 24.37
N ARG A 181 -6.34 -2.73 24.72
CA ARG A 181 -7.52 -1.99 25.18
C ARG A 181 -8.64 -1.97 24.15
N GLU A 182 -8.32 -1.64 22.87
CA GLU A 182 -9.31 -1.60 21.78
C GLU A 182 -9.91 -3.00 21.49
N MET A 183 -9.08 -4.04 21.58
CA MET A 183 -9.54 -5.44 21.41
C MET A 183 -10.40 -5.90 22.59
N GLN A 184 -10.05 -5.53 23.82
CA GLN A 184 -10.87 -5.81 25.00
C GLN A 184 -12.22 -5.09 24.95
N ALA A 185 -12.22 -3.84 24.50
CA ALA A 185 -13.46 -3.07 24.29
C ALA A 185 -14.36 -3.77 23.25
N ALA A 186 -13.77 -4.24 22.15
CA ALA A 186 -14.53 -4.97 21.12
C ALA A 186 -15.12 -6.28 21.66
N LEU A 187 -14.40 -7.01 22.52
CA LEU A 187 -14.90 -8.23 23.20
C LEU A 187 -16.01 -7.92 24.20
N ALA A 188 -15.96 -6.78 24.87
CA ALA A 188 -17.02 -6.35 25.78
C ALA A 188 -18.31 -5.99 25.02
N GLU A 189 -18.19 -5.45 23.80
CA GLU A 189 -19.32 -5.15 22.90
C GLU A 189 -19.91 -6.42 22.27
N ASP A 190 -19.04 -7.36 21.87
CA ASP A 190 -19.42 -8.61 21.20
C ASP A 190 -18.53 -9.77 21.68
N PRO A 191 -19.03 -10.65 22.60
CA PRO A 191 -18.26 -11.78 23.09
C PRO A 191 -17.84 -12.81 22.04
N GLU A 192 -18.47 -12.80 20.85
CA GLU A 192 -18.15 -13.72 19.74
C GLU A 192 -17.17 -13.13 18.73
N VAL A 193 -16.68 -11.91 18.95
CA VAL A 193 -15.73 -11.26 18.03
C VAL A 193 -14.44 -12.07 17.92
N THR A 194 -13.92 -12.14 16.70
CA THR A 194 -12.60 -12.68 16.39
C THR A 194 -11.74 -11.58 15.74
N PHE A 195 -10.44 -11.76 15.75
CA PHE A 195 -9.51 -10.79 15.21
C PHE A 195 -8.62 -11.43 14.15
N TYR A 196 -8.52 -10.79 12.99
CA TYR A 196 -7.47 -11.13 12.05
C TYR A 196 -6.26 -10.22 12.30
N LEU A 197 -5.16 -10.81 12.75
CA LEU A 197 -3.94 -10.10 13.11
C LEU A 197 -2.91 -10.16 11.99
N ALA A 198 -2.50 -9.01 11.49
CA ALA A 198 -1.32 -8.83 10.66
C ALA A 198 -0.27 -8.03 11.43
N THR A 199 0.89 -8.60 11.64
CA THR A 199 2.01 -7.96 12.33
C THR A 199 3.35 -8.43 11.74
N ASP A 200 4.34 -7.56 11.82
CA ASP A 200 5.73 -7.84 11.43
C ASP A 200 6.60 -8.30 12.63
N ASP A 201 5.97 -8.58 13.80
CA ASP A 201 6.61 -8.97 15.05
C ASP A 201 5.97 -10.26 15.61
N GLU A 202 6.76 -11.34 15.65
CA GLU A 202 6.32 -12.64 16.13
C GLU A 202 5.98 -12.62 17.62
N GLY A 203 6.77 -11.91 18.44
CA GLY A 203 6.52 -11.81 19.88
C GLY A 203 5.20 -11.10 20.18
N VAL A 204 4.82 -10.11 19.39
CA VAL A 204 3.50 -9.47 19.47
C VAL A 204 2.39 -10.48 19.14
N ARG A 205 2.57 -11.30 18.11
CA ARG A 205 1.59 -12.32 17.74
C ARG A 205 1.40 -13.34 18.88
N GLU A 206 2.49 -13.89 19.39
CA GLU A 206 2.46 -14.86 20.51
C GLU A 206 1.78 -14.26 21.74
N HIS A 207 2.14 -13.03 22.11
CA HIS A 207 1.56 -12.34 23.24
C HIS A 207 0.03 -12.16 23.10
N LEU A 208 -0.43 -11.71 21.92
CA LEU A 208 -1.86 -11.52 21.68
C LEU A 208 -2.62 -12.85 21.60
N CYS A 209 -2.03 -13.90 21.04
CA CYS A 209 -2.64 -15.23 21.05
C CYS A 209 -2.83 -15.76 22.49
N ALA A 210 -1.89 -15.47 23.38
CA ALA A 210 -2.00 -15.85 24.80
C ALA A 210 -3.07 -15.02 25.54
N LEU A 211 -3.20 -13.72 25.23
CA LEU A 211 -4.20 -12.84 25.85
C LEU A 211 -5.63 -13.10 25.34
N PHE A 212 -5.78 -13.52 24.08
CA PHE A 212 -7.07 -13.73 23.42
C PHE A 212 -7.17 -15.15 22.86
N PRO A 213 -7.17 -16.19 23.72
CA PRO A 213 -7.09 -17.59 23.30
C PRO A 213 -8.28 -17.97 22.41
N GLY A 214 -7.96 -18.58 21.25
CA GLY A 214 -8.97 -19.01 20.26
C GLY A 214 -9.65 -17.86 19.46
N ARG A 215 -9.23 -16.61 19.67
CA ARG A 215 -9.83 -15.44 19.01
C ARG A 215 -8.97 -14.84 17.90
N ILE A 216 -7.70 -15.22 17.81
CA ILE A 216 -6.76 -14.66 16.86
C ILE A 216 -6.64 -15.56 15.64
N LEU A 217 -6.86 -14.99 14.47
CA LEU A 217 -6.57 -15.56 13.16
C LEU A 217 -5.36 -14.80 12.58
N SER A 218 -4.38 -15.48 12.05
CA SER A 218 -3.21 -14.86 11.41
C SER A 218 -2.59 -15.80 10.38
N GLN A 219 -1.82 -15.25 9.44
CA GLN A 219 -0.94 -16.07 8.63
C GLN A 219 0.20 -16.65 9.47
N VAL A 220 0.66 -17.85 9.10
CA VAL A 220 1.87 -18.45 9.65
C VAL A 220 3.05 -18.04 8.76
N GLY A 221 4.14 -17.59 9.37
CA GLY A 221 5.39 -17.25 8.69
C GLY A 221 5.83 -15.80 8.86
N ALA A 222 7.11 -15.56 8.66
CA ALA A 222 7.70 -14.22 8.79
C ALA A 222 7.31 -13.31 7.62
N SER A 223 6.80 -12.12 7.92
CA SER A 223 6.54 -11.07 6.97
C SER A 223 7.80 -10.23 6.76
N THR A 224 8.64 -10.60 5.77
CA THR A 224 9.81 -9.79 5.39
C THR A 224 9.60 -9.13 4.04
N ARG A 225 9.93 -7.84 3.91
CA ARG A 225 9.81 -7.08 2.66
C ARG A 225 10.92 -7.38 1.66
N SER A 226 12.00 -8.01 2.14
CA SER A 226 13.22 -8.24 1.37
C SER A 226 13.19 -9.50 0.53
N THR A 227 12.10 -10.28 0.59
CA THR A 227 11.88 -11.48 -0.22
C THR A 227 10.56 -11.41 -0.97
N ARG A 228 10.46 -12.17 -2.05
CA ARG A 228 9.22 -12.29 -2.82
C ARG A 228 8.12 -12.92 -1.97
N GLU A 229 8.42 -14.00 -1.27
CA GLU A 229 7.48 -14.73 -0.41
C GLU A 229 6.89 -13.80 0.68
N GLY A 230 7.75 -12.96 1.26
CA GLY A 230 7.29 -11.96 2.24
C GLY A 230 6.40 -10.89 1.60
N MET A 231 6.65 -10.51 0.35
CA MET A 231 5.77 -9.62 -0.39
C MET A 231 4.44 -10.27 -0.74
N GLU A 232 4.44 -11.56 -1.11
CA GLU A 232 3.22 -12.35 -1.32
C GLU A 232 2.39 -12.42 -0.02
N ALA A 233 3.03 -12.68 1.12
CA ALA A 233 2.37 -12.67 2.42
C ALA A 233 1.78 -11.30 2.75
N ALA A 234 2.51 -10.21 2.49
CA ALA A 234 2.01 -8.86 2.69
C ALA A 234 0.78 -8.53 1.81
N VAL A 235 0.74 -9.00 0.57
CA VAL A 235 -0.47 -8.87 -0.30
C VAL A 235 -1.63 -9.65 0.33
N VAL A 236 -1.40 -10.87 0.80
CA VAL A 236 -2.45 -11.67 1.42
C VAL A 236 -3.00 -10.96 2.66
N ASP A 237 -2.13 -10.50 3.59
CA ASP A 237 -2.55 -9.75 4.78
C ASP A 237 -3.35 -8.49 4.43
N LEU A 238 -2.87 -7.72 3.46
CA LEU A 238 -3.54 -6.49 3.02
C LEU A 238 -4.97 -6.77 2.56
N PHE A 239 -5.14 -7.78 1.71
CA PHE A 239 -6.45 -8.13 1.16
C PHE A 239 -7.35 -8.85 2.17
N VAL A 240 -6.80 -9.64 3.08
CA VAL A 240 -7.59 -10.26 4.17
C VAL A 240 -8.08 -9.19 5.14
N LEU A 241 -7.23 -8.26 5.56
CA LEU A 241 -7.62 -7.12 6.38
C LEU A 241 -8.75 -6.30 5.74
N SER A 242 -8.68 -6.08 4.42
CA SER A 242 -9.72 -5.32 3.69
C SER A 242 -11.08 -6.02 3.65
N LYS A 243 -11.19 -7.28 4.08
CA LYS A 243 -12.44 -8.06 4.16
C LYS A 243 -13.01 -8.16 5.56
N THR A 244 -12.38 -7.54 6.54
CA THR A 244 -12.88 -7.49 7.91
C THR A 244 -13.99 -6.44 8.06
N ARG A 245 -14.69 -6.45 9.19
CA ARG A 245 -15.80 -5.51 9.45
C ARG A 245 -15.32 -4.07 9.71
N ARG A 246 -14.23 -3.91 10.43
CA ARG A 246 -13.53 -2.67 10.74
C ARG A 246 -12.07 -2.97 11.01
N LEU A 247 -11.24 -1.94 11.05
CA LEU A 247 -9.80 -2.08 11.25
C LEU A 247 -9.35 -1.33 12.51
N ILE A 248 -8.55 -1.98 13.33
CA ILE A 248 -7.75 -1.36 14.39
C ILE A 248 -6.31 -1.32 13.88
N GLY A 249 -5.73 -0.14 13.73
CA GLY A 249 -4.45 0.00 13.05
C GLY A 249 -3.43 0.84 13.78
N SER A 250 -2.19 0.72 13.33
CA SER A 250 -1.06 1.51 13.82
C SER A 250 -1.08 2.91 13.23
N TYR A 251 -0.75 3.91 14.05
CA TYR A 251 -0.50 5.28 13.62
C TYR A 251 0.62 5.34 12.56
N TRP A 252 0.51 6.24 11.61
CA TRP A 252 1.52 6.50 10.57
C TRP A 252 1.93 5.26 9.78
N SER A 253 0.97 4.41 9.43
CA SER A 253 1.19 3.19 8.67
C SER A 253 0.42 3.19 7.37
N SER A 254 1.13 3.33 6.25
CA SER A 254 0.54 3.22 4.92
C SER A 254 -0.14 1.86 4.67
N PHE A 255 0.26 0.81 5.38
CA PHE A 255 -0.38 -0.50 5.27
C PHE A 255 -1.77 -0.48 5.92
N THR A 256 -1.88 0.11 7.13
CA THR A 256 -3.17 0.35 7.80
C THR A 256 -4.12 1.15 6.90
N ASP A 257 -3.63 2.31 6.41
CA ASP A 257 -4.42 3.21 5.58
C ASP A 257 -4.91 2.51 4.30
N THR A 258 -3.99 1.81 3.61
CA THR A 258 -4.32 1.10 2.36
C THR A 258 -5.31 -0.04 2.59
N ALA A 259 -5.21 -0.79 3.69
CA ALA A 259 -6.18 -1.84 4.01
C ALA A 259 -7.58 -1.27 4.23
N ALA A 260 -7.67 -0.15 4.95
CA ALA A 260 -8.93 0.55 5.18
C ALA A 260 -9.52 1.13 3.88
N GLU A 261 -8.71 1.79 3.05
CA GLU A 261 -9.12 2.35 1.76
C GLU A 261 -9.58 1.25 0.79
N LEU A 262 -8.83 0.14 0.67
CA LEU A 262 -9.15 -1.01 -0.19
C LEU A 262 -10.47 -1.68 0.19
N GLY A 263 -10.76 -1.78 1.48
CA GLY A 263 -12.00 -2.37 2.01
C GLY A 263 -13.13 -1.38 2.22
N ASN A 264 -12.87 -0.08 2.06
CA ASN A 264 -13.78 1.00 2.49
C ASN A 264 -14.26 0.80 3.94
N LEU A 265 -13.31 0.53 4.86
CA LEU A 265 -13.58 0.12 6.22
C LEU A 265 -13.51 1.29 7.22
N PRO A 266 -14.34 1.27 8.27
CA PRO A 266 -14.10 2.08 9.45
C PRO A 266 -12.72 1.76 10.04
N LEU A 267 -11.92 2.81 10.29
CA LEU A 267 -10.56 2.69 10.84
C LEU A 267 -10.48 3.36 12.20
N THR A 268 -10.04 2.61 13.20
CA THR A 268 -9.64 3.12 14.51
C THR A 268 -8.11 3.04 14.62
N ILE A 269 -7.45 4.16 14.88
CA ILE A 269 -6.02 4.14 15.19
C ILE A 269 -5.87 3.91 16.69
N ALA A 270 -5.21 2.81 17.06
CA ALA A 270 -4.90 2.51 18.46
C ALA A 270 -3.94 3.59 19.01
N ARG A 271 -4.37 4.33 20.03
CA ARG A 271 -3.61 5.42 20.67
C ARG A 271 -3.79 5.39 22.17
N GLU A 272 -2.76 5.81 22.91
CA GLU A 272 -2.93 6.15 24.34
C GLU A 272 -3.63 7.49 24.53
#